data_595f23d14d06e4dfb256e1127ceb7c91
#
_entry.id   595f23d14d06e4dfb256e1127ceb7c91
#
_cell.length_a   1.000
_cell.length_b   1.000
_cell.length_c   1.000
_cell.angle_alpha   90.00
_cell.angle_beta   90.00
_cell.angle_gamma   90.00
#
_symmetry.space_group_name_H-M   'P 1'
#
loop_
_entity.id
_entity.type
_entity.pdbx_description
1 polymer ?
#
loop_
_entity_poly.entity_id
_entity_poly.type
_entity_poly.pdbx_seq_one_letter_code
_entity_poly.pdbx_strand_id
1 'polypeptide(L)'
;GNDADVAALAEHRFGAGRGVEHMIYMTISTGIGGGMIFDSRLFTGGHGLGGEVGHMAIDPSGPKCSCGNVGCLEVMASGTAIGRRARARLARGEASILTDWVEGDLSKVTAREVSQAGQEGDALAISVYREAGRYIGASIVSLMYLLDPTLFVLGGSVTKAGDLLFDPIREIVEDRAPKAYREHSRVVRAELGGDVGLWGALALCLMELGG
;
A
#
# COMPACT_ATOMS: atom_id res chain seq x y z
N GLY A 1 9.63 -11.97 -12.82
CA GLY A 1 9.47 -10.78 -11.97
C GLY A 1 8.35 -10.97 -10.98
N ASN A 2 8.42 -10.30 -9.87
CA ASN A 2 7.35 -10.24 -8.88
C ASN A 2 6.14 -9.50 -9.49
N ASP A 3 4.90 -9.85 -9.13
CA ASP A 3 3.69 -9.18 -9.64
C ASP A 3 3.70 -7.66 -9.39
N ALA A 4 4.33 -7.22 -8.30
CA ALA A 4 4.49 -5.81 -8.00
C ALA A 4 5.50 -5.09 -8.91
N ASP A 5 6.56 -5.76 -9.36
CA ASP A 5 7.51 -5.23 -10.35
C ASP A 5 6.82 -5.02 -11.71
N VAL A 6 6.00 -6.00 -12.10
CA VAL A 6 5.21 -5.93 -13.34
C VAL A 6 4.23 -4.76 -13.28
N ALA A 7 3.58 -4.57 -12.14
CA ALA A 7 2.67 -3.45 -11.92
C ALA A 7 3.40 -2.10 -11.89
N ALA A 8 4.60 -2.03 -11.31
CA ALA A 8 5.43 -0.83 -11.32
C ALA A 8 5.82 -0.43 -12.76
N LEU A 9 6.24 -1.40 -13.58
CA LEU A 9 6.53 -1.16 -15.00
C LEU A 9 5.31 -0.68 -15.78
N ALA A 10 4.14 -1.28 -15.51
CA ALA A 10 2.89 -0.87 -16.13
C ALA A 10 2.56 0.59 -15.82
N GLU A 11 2.52 0.94 -14.54
CA GLU A 11 2.23 2.30 -14.09
C GLU A 11 3.28 3.30 -14.58
N HIS A 12 4.55 2.90 -14.65
CA HIS A 12 5.62 3.73 -15.16
C HIS A 12 5.47 4.04 -16.66
N ARG A 13 5.10 3.04 -17.48
CA ARG A 13 4.98 3.23 -18.93
C ARG A 13 3.63 3.80 -19.37
N PHE A 14 2.55 3.39 -18.73
CA PHE A 14 1.19 3.63 -19.22
C PHE A 14 0.26 4.34 -18.24
N GLY A 15 0.62 4.41 -16.96
CA GLY A 15 -0.20 4.95 -15.89
C GLY A 15 0.37 6.22 -15.24
N ALA A 16 0.19 6.32 -13.93
CA ALA A 16 0.54 7.49 -13.11
C ALA A 16 2.04 7.85 -13.13
N GLY A 17 2.92 6.91 -13.48
CA GLY A 17 4.37 7.08 -13.50
C GLY A 17 4.96 7.54 -14.83
N ARG A 18 4.15 7.86 -15.84
CA ARG A 18 4.66 8.29 -17.16
C ARG A 18 5.58 9.50 -17.06
N GLY A 19 6.79 9.35 -17.63
CA GLY A 19 7.78 10.42 -17.67
C GLY A 19 8.51 10.71 -16.36
N VAL A 20 8.35 9.82 -15.36
CA VAL A 20 9.00 9.92 -14.04
C VAL A 20 10.23 9.02 -14.00
N GLU A 21 11.40 9.55 -13.66
CA GLU A 21 12.64 8.78 -13.61
C GLU A 21 12.76 7.92 -12.34
N HIS A 22 12.25 8.42 -11.19
CA HIS A 22 12.38 7.78 -9.89
C HIS A 22 11.00 7.63 -9.23
N MET A 23 10.46 6.44 -9.22
CA MET A 23 9.19 6.16 -8.55
C MET A 23 9.20 4.86 -7.77
N ILE A 24 8.36 4.80 -6.74
CA ILE A 24 8.06 3.58 -6.00
C ILE A 24 6.57 3.28 -6.16
N TYR A 25 6.27 2.10 -6.68
CA TYR A 25 4.94 1.54 -6.71
C TYR A 25 4.73 0.66 -5.47
N MET A 26 3.58 0.80 -4.82
CA MET A 26 3.17 -0.06 -3.71
C MET A 26 1.79 -0.63 -3.99
N THR A 27 1.65 -1.94 -4.04
CA THR A 27 0.35 -2.59 -4.08
C THR A 27 -0.12 -2.92 -2.67
N ILE A 28 -1.31 -2.42 -2.30
CA ILE A 28 -1.93 -2.64 -0.99
C ILE A 28 -3.21 -3.43 -1.23
N SER A 29 -3.13 -4.74 -0.99
CA SER A 29 -4.21 -5.69 -1.25
C SER A 29 -4.31 -6.67 -0.08
N THR A 30 -4.48 -7.97 -0.30
CA THR A 30 -4.39 -9.01 0.74
C THR A 30 -3.08 -8.91 1.51
N GLY A 31 -1.97 -8.70 0.79
CA GLY A 31 -0.64 -8.34 1.30
C GLY A 31 -0.23 -6.93 0.87
N ILE A 32 1.08 -6.62 1.05
CA ILE A 32 1.73 -5.43 0.52
C ILE A 32 2.99 -5.84 -0.23
N GLY A 33 3.05 -5.48 -1.51
CA GLY A 33 4.24 -5.62 -2.34
C GLY A 33 4.71 -4.27 -2.86
N GLY A 34 5.89 -4.23 -3.47
CA GLY A 34 6.41 -3.03 -4.10
C GLY A 34 7.27 -3.32 -5.33
N GLY A 35 7.38 -2.32 -6.18
CA GLY A 35 8.31 -2.29 -7.29
C GLY A 35 8.91 -0.88 -7.42
N MET A 36 10.17 -0.82 -7.76
CA MET A 36 10.93 0.44 -7.76
C MET A 36 11.46 0.73 -9.16
N ILE A 37 11.32 1.96 -9.59
CA ILE A 37 11.91 2.46 -10.84
C ILE A 37 12.93 3.52 -10.45
N PHE A 38 14.17 3.36 -10.91
CA PHE A 38 15.24 4.36 -10.79
C PHE A 38 15.93 4.52 -12.15
N ASP A 39 16.23 5.75 -12.51
CA ASP A 39 16.77 6.11 -13.84
C ASP A 39 15.91 5.52 -14.97
N SER A 40 14.59 5.57 -14.80
CA SER A 40 13.59 5.00 -15.72
C SER A 40 13.71 3.47 -15.93
N ARG A 41 14.37 2.74 -15.03
CA ARG A 41 14.59 1.30 -15.08
C ARG A 41 14.08 0.61 -13.83
N LEU A 42 13.59 -0.61 -14.01
CA LEU A 42 13.20 -1.44 -12.88
C LEU A 42 14.42 -1.81 -12.03
N PHE A 43 14.35 -1.48 -10.74
CA PHE A 43 15.35 -1.86 -9.76
C PHE A 43 14.99 -3.21 -9.15
N THR A 44 15.81 -4.22 -9.41
CA THR A 44 15.59 -5.59 -8.90
C THR A 44 16.54 -5.98 -7.77
N GLY A 45 17.52 -5.11 -7.45
CA GLY A 45 18.56 -5.41 -6.46
C GLY A 45 19.59 -6.42 -6.96
N GLY A 46 20.56 -6.74 -6.13
CA GLY A 46 21.71 -7.59 -6.48
C GLY A 46 21.36 -9.07 -6.75
N HIS A 47 20.23 -9.56 -6.28
CA HIS A 47 19.77 -10.94 -6.41
C HIS A 47 18.33 -11.06 -6.93
N GLY A 48 17.78 -9.99 -7.49
CA GLY A 48 16.39 -9.97 -7.97
C GLY A 48 15.32 -9.94 -6.85
N LEU A 49 15.71 -9.55 -5.63
CA LEU A 49 14.85 -9.49 -4.44
C LEU A 49 14.63 -8.05 -3.95
N GLY A 50 14.96 -7.05 -4.77
CA GLY A 50 14.72 -5.64 -4.45
C GLY A 50 13.22 -5.30 -4.47
N GLY A 51 12.84 -4.25 -3.76
CA GLY A 51 11.45 -3.75 -3.81
C GLY A 51 10.49 -4.35 -2.80
N GLU A 52 10.92 -5.28 -1.94
CA GLU A 52 10.08 -5.94 -0.93
C GLU A 52 9.66 -5.01 0.23
N VAL A 53 9.03 -3.88 -0.11
CA VAL A 53 8.65 -2.83 0.87
C VAL A 53 7.66 -3.33 1.92
N GLY A 54 6.84 -4.32 1.59
CA GLY A 54 5.89 -4.94 2.53
C GLY A 54 6.58 -5.63 3.71
N HIS A 55 7.85 -6.00 3.57
CA HIS A 55 8.63 -6.68 4.60
C HIS A 55 9.56 -5.75 5.40
N MET A 56 9.50 -4.44 5.16
CA MET A 56 10.14 -3.47 6.06
C MET A 56 9.52 -3.55 7.45
N ALA A 57 10.33 -3.73 8.49
CA ALA A 57 9.87 -3.70 9.89
C ALA A 57 9.52 -2.26 10.29
N ILE A 58 8.23 -2.01 10.51
CA ILE A 58 7.69 -0.70 10.90
C ILE A 58 7.48 -0.62 12.42
N ASP A 59 7.22 -1.74 13.04
CA ASP A 59 7.04 -1.84 14.49
C ASP A 59 7.77 -3.06 15.04
N PRO A 60 8.88 -2.87 15.77
CA PRO A 60 9.65 -3.99 16.34
C PRO A 60 8.88 -4.80 17.39
N SER A 61 7.78 -4.27 17.90
CA SER A 61 6.87 -4.94 18.85
C SER A 61 5.61 -5.47 18.19
N GLY A 62 5.51 -5.37 16.86
CA GLY A 62 4.34 -5.78 16.08
C GLY A 62 4.17 -7.30 15.97
N PRO A 63 3.15 -7.75 15.25
CA PRO A 63 2.90 -9.17 15.04
C PRO A 63 3.97 -9.83 14.15
N LYS A 64 4.09 -11.16 14.31
CA LYS A 64 5.01 -11.97 13.48
C LYS A 64 4.50 -12.02 12.03
N CYS A 65 5.40 -11.81 11.09
CA CYS A 65 5.14 -11.91 9.65
C CYS A 65 5.44 -13.32 9.14
N SER A 66 4.80 -13.70 8.03
CA SER A 66 5.05 -14.98 7.34
C SER A 66 6.49 -15.11 6.82
N CYS A 67 7.17 -14.00 6.55
CA CYS A 67 8.59 -13.98 6.15
C CYS A 67 9.56 -14.33 7.31
N GLY A 68 9.05 -14.50 8.53
CA GLY A 68 9.84 -14.78 9.73
C GLY A 68 10.19 -13.56 10.57
N ASN A 69 10.07 -12.34 10.03
CA ASN A 69 10.32 -11.08 10.72
C ASN A 69 9.13 -10.64 11.59
N VAL A 70 9.27 -9.56 12.34
CA VAL A 70 8.26 -8.98 13.23
C VAL A 70 7.91 -7.58 12.78
N GLY A 71 6.62 -7.23 12.81
CA GLY A 71 6.12 -5.87 12.55
C GLY A 71 6.37 -5.34 11.15
N CYS A 72 6.43 -6.23 10.15
CA CYS A 72 6.50 -5.84 8.75
C CYS A 72 5.30 -4.96 8.37
N LEU A 73 5.49 -4.02 7.45
CA LEU A 73 4.42 -3.15 6.94
C LEU A 73 3.19 -3.97 6.51
N GLU A 74 3.38 -5.10 5.86
CA GLU A 74 2.31 -5.98 5.41
C GLU A 74 1.41 -6.44 6.56
N VAL A 75 1.98 -6.97 7.66
CA VAL A 75 1.17 -7.41 8.81
C VAL A 75 0.62 -6.26 9.62
N MET A 76 1.08 -5.02 9.37
CA MET A 76 0.57 -3.82 10.02
C MET A 76 -0.54 -3.13 9.21
N ALA A 77 -0.51 -3.16 7.87
CA ALA A 77 -1.33 -2.26 7.06
C ALA A 77 -1.99 -2.90 5.82
N SER A 78 -1.78 -4.19 5.56
CA SER A 78 -2.46 -4.87 4.44
C SER A 78 -3.97 -5.05 4.66
N GLY A 79 -4.70 -5.45 3.63
CA GLY A 79 -6.11 -5.80 3.74
C GLY A 79 -6.37 -6.90 4.76
N THR A 80 -5.48 -7.90 4.84
CA THR A 80 -5.53 -8.93 5.89
C THR A 80 -5.36 -8.32 7.28
N ALA A 81 -4.43 -7.38 7.44
CA ALA A 81 -4.19 -6.69 8.72
C ALA A 81 -5.39 -5.82 9.14
N ILE A 82 -5.99 -5.09 8.19
CA ILE A 82 -7.21 -4.28 8.42
C ILE A 82 -8.35 -5.16 8.92
N GLY A 83 -8.68 -6.24 8.20
CA GLY A 83 -9.75 -7.16 8.60
C GLY A 83 -9.47 -7.81 9.96
N ARG A 84 -8.25 -8.29 10.20
CA ARG A 84 -7.84 -8.87 11.48
C ARG A 84 -8.00 -7.87 12.64
N ARG A 85 -7.58 -6.62 12.46
CA ARG A 85 -7.68 -5.57 13.49
C ARG A 85 -9.13 -5.24 13.80
N ALA A 86 -9.97 -5.10 12.79
CA ALA A 86 -11.40 -4.87 12.98
C ALA A 86 -12.04 -6.02 13.76
N ARG A 87 -11.83 -7.27 13.35
CA ARG A 87 -12.35 -8.46 14.06
C ARG A 87 -11.89 -8.51 15.52
N ALA A 88 -10.63 -8.21 15.79
CA ALA A 88 -10.11 -8.21 17.16
C ALA A 88 -10.75 -7.15 18.06
N ARG A 89 -11.13 -6.00 17.51
CA ARG A 89 -11.83 -4.93 18.23
C ARG A 89 -13.31 -5.29 18.46
N LEU A 90 -13.99 -5.81 17.44
CA LEU A 90 -15.37 -6.31 17.55
C LEU A 90 -15.48 -7.43 18.58
N ALA A 91 -14.54 -8.38 18.58
CA ALA A 91 -14.51 -9.46 19.58
C ALA A 91 -14.34 -8.97 21.02
N ARG A 92 -13.83 -7.76 21.23
CA ARG A 92 -13.77 -7.09 22.54
C ARG A 92 -15.01 -6.28 22.87
N GLY A 93 -16.04 -6.34 22.03
CA GLY A 93 -17.32 -5.66 22.24
C GLY A 93 -17.34 -4.18 21.83
N GLU A 94 -16.38 -3.73 20.99
CA GLU A 94 -16.41 -2.36 20.50
C GLU A 94 -17.58 -2.20 19.50
N ALA A 95 -18.38 -1.16 19.67
CA ALA A 95 -19.57 -0.90 18.87
C ALA A 95 -19.22 -0.57 17.41
N SER A 96 -19.90 -1.21 16.47
CA SER A 96 -19.76 -0.96 15.03
C SER A 96 -20.96 -1.56 14.28
N ILE A 97 -21.37 -0.92 13.18
CA ILE A 97 -22.38 -1.44 12.26
C ILE A 97 -21.96 -2.76 11.60
N LEU A 98 -20.66 -3.06 11.57
CA LEU A 98 -20.11 -4.31 11.06
C LEU A 98 -20.70 -5.54 11.75
N THR A 99 -21.02 -5.47 13.06
CA THR A 99 -21.59 -6.59 13.80
C THR A 99 -22.94 -7.01 13.22
N ASP A 100 -23.77 -6.02 12.88
CA ASP A 100 -25.10 -6.27 12.27
C ASP A 100 -24.97 -6.79 10.84
N TRP A 101 -24.05 -6.24 10.05
CA TRP A 101 -23.85 -6.63 8.65
C TRP A 101 -23.40 -8.07 8.47
N VAL A 102 -22.63 -8.57 9.43
CA VAL A 102 -22.12 -9.96 9.36
C VAL A 102 -22.93 -10.92 10.23
N GLU A 103 -24.09 -10.48 10.79
CA GLU A 103 -24.99 -11.29 11.62
C GLU A 103 -24.24 -12.00 12.77
N GLY A 104 -23.25 -11.32 13.36
CA GLY A 104 -22.37 -11.82 14.41
C GLY A 104 -21.25 -12.76 13.97
N ASP A 105 -21.20 -13.19 12.69
CA ASP A 105 -20.10 -13.96 12.14
C ASP A 105 -18.91 -13.08 11.78
N LEU A 106 -18.06 -12.78 12.76
CA LEU A 106 -16.91 -11.90 12.59
C LEU A 106 -15.90 -12.39 11.53
N SER A 107 -15.94 -13.68 11.14
CA SER A 107 -15.02 -14.20 10.10
C SER A 107 -15.27 -13.55 8.73
N LYS A 108 -16.47 -13.04 8.49
CA LYS A 108 -16.86 -12.33 7.27
C LYS A 108 -16.34 -10.90 7.17
N VAL A 109 -15.82 -10.32 8.27
CA VAL A 109 -15.29 -8.96 8.29
C VAL A 109 -13.92 -8.94 7.61
N THR A 110 -13.86 -8.41 6.39
CA THR A 110 -12.62 -8.17 5.64
C THR A 110 -12.35 -6.66 5.49
N ALA A 111 -11.25 -6.29 4.85
CA ALA A 111 -10.96 -4.89 4.56
C ALA A 111 -12.06 -4.20 3.71
N ARG A 112 -12.80 -4.98 2.91
CA ARG A 112 -13.88 -4.47 2.08
C ARG A 112 -15.05 -3.99 2.95
N GLU A 113 -15.53 -4.86 3.86
CA GLU A 113 -16.62 -4.51 4.77
C GLU A 113 -16.22 -3.34 5.68
N VAL A 114 -14.96 -3.35 6.19
CA VAL A 114 -14.43 -2.22 6.98
C VAL A 114 -14.39 -0.93 6.16
N SER A 115 -14.01 -0.98 4.87
CA SER A 115 -14.04 0.19 3.99
C SER A 115 -15.45 0.74 3.82
N GLN A 116 -16.42 -0.13 3.57
CA GLN A 116 -17.82 0.26 3.40
C GLN A 116 -18.38 0.89 4.67
N ALA A 117 -18.16 0.27 5.83
CA ALA A 117 -18.60 0.81 7.11
C ALA A 117 -17.96 2.18 7.41
N GLY A 118 -16.66 2.34 7.10
CA GLY A 118 -15.98 3.63 7.24
C GLY A 118 -16.54 4.72 6.35
N GLN A 119 -16.98 4.39 5.13
CA GLN A 119 -17.65 5.33 4.23
C GLN A 119 -19.04 5.74 4.74
N GLU A 120 -19.71 4.88 5.53
CA GLU A 120 -20.96 5.19 6.23
C GLU A 120 -20.75 5.89 7.59
N GLY A 121 -19.50 6.20 7.95
CA GLY A 121 -19.17 6.97 9.15
C GLY A 121 -18.94 6.13 10.41
N ASP A 122 -18.79 4.81 10.28
CA ASP A 122 -18.49 3.94 11.42
C ASP A 122 -17.14 4.28 12.06
N ALA A 123 -17.16 4.63 13.34
CA ALA A 123 -16.00 5.13 14.05
C ALA A 123 -14.88 4.07 14.18
N LEU A 124 -15.24 2.79 14.42
CA LEU A 124 -14.28 1.69 14.48
C LEU A 124 -13.58 1.53 13.13
N ALA A 125 -14.36 1.46 12.06
CA ALA A 125 -13.86 1.26 10.71
C ALA A 125 -12.94 2.41 10.26
N ILE A 126 -13.33 3.67 10.49
CA ILE A 126 -12.51 4.85 10.24
C ILE A 126 -11.19 4.77 10.99
N SER A 127 -11.23 4.43 12.28
CA SER A 127 -10.05 4.31 13.13
C SER A 127 -9.09 3.20 12.65
N VAL A 128 -9.61 2.06 12.18
CA VAL A 128 -8.82 0.96 11.64
C VAL A 128 -8.09 1.36 10.36
N TYR A 129 -8.78 2.05 9.44
CA TYR A 129 -8.17 2.56 8.21
C TYR A 129 -7.14 3.67 8.49
N ARG A 130 -7.45 4.57 9.43
CA ARG A 130 -6.51 5.62 9.86
C ARG A 130 -5.21 5.01 10.40
N GLU A 131 -5.29 3.95 11.18
CA GLU A 131 -4.11 3.26 11.70
C GLU A 131 -3.29 2.63 10.56
N ALA A 132 -3.93 1.94 9.60
CA ALA A 132 -3.26 1.40 8.43
C ALA A 132 -2.58 2.49 7.59
N GLY A 133 -3.28 3.59 7.32
CA GLY A 133 -2.74 4.74 6.60
C GLY A 133 -1.53 5.37 7.28
N ARG A 134 -1.52 5.43 8.61
CA ARG A 134 -0.37 5.93 9.40
C ARG A 134 0.86 5.06 9.22
N TYR A 135 0.73 3.73 9.22
CA TYR A 135 1.86 2.83 8.95
C TYR A 135 2.39 2.98 7.52
N ILE A 136 1.50 3.09 6.54
CA ILE A 136 1.88 3.30 5.14
C ILE A 136 2.58 4.66 4.99
N GLY A 137 2.02 5.73 5.56
CA GLY A 137 2.62 7.07 5.55
C GLY A 137 4.02 7.07 6.18
N ALA A 138 4.20 6.40 7.32
CA ALA A 138 5.50 6.28 7.98
C ALA A 138 6.52 5.52 7.11
N SER A 139 6.08 4.46 6.41
CA SER A 139 6.95 3.74 5.47
C SER A 139 7.36 4.60 4.28
N ILE A 140 6.44 5.40 3.74
CA ILE A 140 6.71 6.35 2.65
C ILE A 140 7.77 7.37 3.09
N VAL A 141 7.63 7.96 4.29
CA VAL A 141 8.62 8.88 4.83
C VAL A 141 10.01 8.21 4.94
N SER A 142 10.08 6.97 5.42
CA SER A 142 11.34 6.22 5.50
C SER A 142 11.97 6.01 4.11
N LEU A 143 11.15 5.67 3.11
CA LEU A 143 11.61 5.49 1.72
C LEU A 143 12.03 6.82 1.08
N MET A 144 11.40 7.95 1.42
CA MET A 144 11.86 9.28 1.01
C MET A 144 13.30 9.53 1.48
N TYR A 145 13.59 9.27 2.76
CA TYR A 145 14.94 9.45 3.31
C TYR A 145 15.99 8.54 2.69
N LEU A 146 15.61 7.31 2.33
CA LEU A 146 16.56 6.32 1.83
C LEU A 146 16.83 6.44 0.34
N LEU A 147 15.81 6.79 -0.44
CA LEU A 147 15.81 6.57 -1.89
C LEU A 147 15.47 7.85 -2.69
N ASP A 148 14.95 8.87 -2.02
CA ASP A 148 14.58 10.18 -2.62
C ASP A 148 13.78 10.06 -3.93
N PRO A 149 12.70 9.27 -3.99
CA PRO A 149 11.89 9.15 -5.19
C PRO A 149 11.02 10.39 -5.38
N THR A 150 10.71 10.73 -6.63
CA THR A 150 9.83 11.86 -6.94
C THR A 150 8.34 11.48 -6.96
N LEU A 151 8.04 10.18 -6.97
CA LEU A 151 6.66 9.69 -7.04
C LEU A 151 6.47 8.38 -6.26
N PHE A 152 5.41 8.34 -5.44
CA PHE A 152 4.84 7.11 -4.89
C PHE A 152 3.49 6.85 -5.55
N VAL A 153 3.34 5.67 -6.17
CA VAL A 153 2.09 5.23 -6.79
C VAL A 153 1.49 4.11 -5.94
N LEU A 154 0.30 4.33 -5.39
CA LEU A 154 -0.37 3.38 -4.52
C LEU A 154 -1.51 2.69 -5.27
N GLY A 155 -1.40 1.38 -5.45
CA GLY A 155 -2.39 0.52 -6.09
C GLY A 155 -2.93 -0.58 -5.16
N GLY A 156 -3.69 -1.51 -5.75
CA GLY A 156 -4.29 -2.62 -5.02
C GLY A 156 -5.69 -2.35 -4.48
N SER A 157 -6.36 -3.41 -4.00
CA SER A 157 -7.78 -3.36 -3.64
C SER A 157 -8.10 -2.45 -2.45
N VAL A 158 -7.16 -2.31 -1.50
CA VAL A 158 -7.35 -1.49 -0.30
C VAL A 158 -7.38 0.01 -0.63
N THR A 159 -6.70 0.44 -1.70
CA THR A 159 -6.72 1.85 -2.12
C THR A 159 -8.09 2.33 -2.61
N LYS A 160 -9.01 1.39 -2.92
CA LYS A 160 -10.41 1.72 -3.26
C LYS A 160 -11.19 2.36 -2.11
N ALA A 161 -10.69 2.25 -0.88
CA ALA A 161 -11.24 2.97 0.28
C ALA A 161 -11.14 4.51 0.15
N GLY A 162 -10.39 4.99 -0.81
CA GLY A 162 -10.33 6.42 -1.09
C GLY A 162 -9.66 7.21 0.01
N ASP A 163 -10.23 8.36 0.32
CA ASP A 163 -9.66 9.29 1.29
C ASP A 163 -9.63 8.73 2.71
N LEU A 164 -10.46 7.72 3.01
CA LEU A 164 -10.36 6.95 4.25
C LEU A 164 -8.95 6.39 4.51
N LEU A 165 -8.23 6.00 3.43
CA LEU A 165 -6.85 5.54 3.48
C LEU A 165 -5.85 6.66 3.16
N PHE A 166 -6.14 7.47 2.14
CA PHE A 166 -5.16 8.45 1.63
C PHE A 166 -4.97 9.65 2.55
N ASP A 167 -6.01 10.12 3.24
CA ASP A 167 -5.89 11.26 4.15
C ASP A 167 -4.93 10.97 5.31
N PRO A 168 -5.04 9.86 6.07
CA PRO A 168 -4.06 9.55 7.10
C PRO A 168 -2.64 9.29 6.56
N ILE A 169 -2.49 8.83 5.31
CA ILE A 169 -1.17 8.76 4.66
C ILE A 169 -0.61 10.17 4.46
N ARG A 170 -1.40 11.07 3.88
CA ARG A 170 -1.01 12.47 3.63
C ARG A 170 -0.70 13.21 4.93
N GLU A 171 -1.52 13.02 5.98
CA GLU A 171 -1.31 13.59 7.31
C GLU A 171 0.09 13.22 7.85
N ILE A 172 0.49 11.94 7.76
CA ILE A 172 1.79 11.48 8.26
C ILE A 172 2.94 12.00 7.39
N VAL A 173 2.79 12.02 6.07
CA VAL A 173 3.81 12.57 5.18
C VAL A 173 4.00 14.07 5.45
N GLU A 174 2.90 14.82 5.61
CA GLU A 174 2.95 16.25 5.92
C GLU A 174 3.58 16.54 7.28
N ASP A 175 3.28 15.75 8.29
CA ASP A 175 3.78 15.91 9.65
C ASP A 175 5.27 15.53 9.79
N ARG A 176 5.73 14.48 9.09
CA ARG A 176 7.02 13.85 9.36
C ARG A 176 8.07 14.02 8.27
N ALA A 177 7.69 14.22 7.02
CA ALA A 177 8.66 14.43 5.96
C ALA A 177 9.18 15.88 5.97
N PRO A 178 10.49 16.10 5.88
CA PRO A 178 11.04 17.45 5.72
C PRO A 178 10.49 18.14 4.48
N LYS A 179 10.37 19.45 4.55
CA LYS A 179 9.84 20.29 3.46
C LYS A 179 10.47 19.98 2.10
N ALA A 180 11.79 19.79 2.06
CA ALA A 180 12.52 19.50 0.82
C ALA A 180 11.98 18.23 0.10
N TYR A 181 11.64 17.16 0.84
CA TYR A 181 11.06 15.97 0.22
C TYR A 181 9.61 16.19 -0.20
N ARG A 182 8.80 16.89 0.62
CA ARG A 182 7.38 17.14 0.33
C ARG A 182 7.17 18.00 -0.92
N GLU A 183 8.08 18.90 -1.21
CA GLU A 183 8.02 19.75 -2.41
C GLU A 183 8.35 19.01 -3.71
N HIS A 184 9.06 17.89 -3.62
CA HIS A 184 9.54 17.13 -4.77
C HIS A 184 8.96 15.73 -4.91
N SER A 185 8.41 15.16 -3.84
CA SER A 185 7.79 13.82 -3.85
C SER A 185 6.27 13.90 -3.76
N ARG A 186 5.58 13.14 -4.60
CA ARG A 186 4.11 13.07 -4.62
C ARG A 186 3.64 11.66 -4.27
N VAL A 187 2.48 11.56 -3.61
CA VAL A 187 1.78 10.31 -3.36
C VAL A 187 0.47 10.32 -4.13
N VAL A 188 0.33 9.41 -5.09
CA VAL A 188 -0.83 9.37 -6.00
C VAL A 188 -1.45 7.97 -6.03
N ARG A 189 -2.68 7.87 -6.53
CA ARG A 189 -3.34 6.60 -6.82
C ARG A 189 -2.82 6.05 -8.15
N ALA A 190 -2.76 4.71 -8.24
CA ALA A 190 -2.52 4.00 -9.48
C ALA A 190 -3.65 4.27 -10.49
N GLU A 191 -3.31 4.46 -11.76
CA GLU A 191 -4.26 4.77 -12.84
C GLU A 191 -4.82 3.53 -13.53
N LEU A 192 -4.02 2.46 -13.64
CA LEU A 192 -4.37 1.28 -14.45
C LEU A 192 -5.35 0.30 -13.76
N GLY A 193 -5.54 0.46 -12.45
CA GLY A 193 -6.55 -0.29 -11.70
C GLY A 193 -6.44 -1.81 -11.84
N GLY A 194 -7.55 -2.47 -12.19
CA GLY A 194 -7.61 -3.94 -12.33
C GLY A 194 -6.85 -4.50 -13.52
N ASP A 195 -6.58 -3.68 -14.53
CA ASP A 195 -5.94 -4.09 -15.79
C ASP A 195 -4.40 -4.00 -15.72
N VAL A 196 -3.84 -3.62 -14.56
CA VAL A 196 -2.41 -3.41 -14.37
C VAL A 196 -1.57 -4.63 -14.79
N GLY A 197 -2.07 -5.86 -14.60
CA GLY A 197 -1.39 -7.07 -15.01
C GLY A 197 -1.26 -7.22 -16.55
N LEU A 198 -2.31 -6.84 -17.29
CA LEU A 198 -2.28 -6.85 -18.77
C LEU A 198 -1.30 -5.81 -19.31
N TRP A 199 -1.34 -4.60 -18.77
CA TRP A 199 -0.40 -3.54 -19.10
C TRP A 199 1.04 -3.89 -18.72
N GLY A 200 1.23 -4.61 -17.63
CA GLY A 200 2.54 -5.11 -17.20
C GLY A 200 3.12 -6.14 -18.15
N ALA A 201 2.31 -7.09 -18.61
CA ALA A 201 2.74 -8.05 -19.63
C ALA A 201 3.16 -7.33 -20.92
N LEU A 202 2.40 -6.33 -21.37
CA LEU A 202 2.76 -5.50 -22.51
C LEU A 202 4.07 -4.73 -22.26
N ALA A 203 4.26 -4.15 -21.07
CA ALA A 203 5.49 -3.44 -20.72
C ALA A 203 6.72 -4.35 -20.83
N LEU A 204 6.64 -5.59 -20.32
CA LEU A 204 7.71 -6.57 -20.40
C LEU A 204 8.03 -6.95 -21.86
N CYS A 205 7.03 -7.25 -22.68
CA CYS A 205 7.22 -7.55 -24.09
C CYS A 205 7.94 -6.41 -24.83
N LEU A 206 7.56 -5.16 -24.56
CA LEU A 206 8.21 -4.00 -25.18
C LEU A 206 9.67 -3.81 -24.73
N MET A 207 9.99 -4.18 -23.48
CA MET A 207 11.37 -4.15 -22.99
C MET A 207 12.25 -5.19 -23.71
N GLU A 208 11.75 -6.38 -23.94
CA GLU A 208 12.49 -7.45 -24.64
C GLU A 208 12.69 -7.15 -26.14
N LEU A 209 11.79 -6.40 -26.75
CA LEU A 209 11.88 -5.99 -28.15
C LEU A 209 12.78 -4.77 -28.40
N GLY A 210 13.44 -4.24 -27.37
CA GLY A 210 14.42 -3.16 -27.51
C GLY A 210 13.80 -1.76 -27.55
N GLY A 211 12.63 -1.63 -26.93
CA GLY A 211 11.96 -0.34 -26.73
C GLY A 211 12.48 0.41 -25.49
#